data_d469b26f38926e161f0e81f6593915ab
#
_entry.id   d469b26f38926e161f0e81f6593915ab
#
_cell.length_a   1.000
_cell.length_b   1.000
_cell.length_c   1.000
_cell.angle_alpha   90.00
_cell.angle_beta   90.00
_cell.angle_gamma   90.00
#
_symmetry.space_group_name_H-M   'P 1'
#
loop_
_entity.id
_entity.type
_entity.pdbx_description
1 polymer ?
#
loop_
_entity_poly.entity_id
_entity_poly.type
_entity_poly.pdbx_seq_one_letter_code
_entity_poly.pdbx_strand_id
1 'polypeptide(L)'
;MEKLRSLRDAVGYILLFVAVQYLCSLVASYGVLVYFYRMDPGASAEEYVAFAQAFDSRYGTALLSLSEVITLAAVWAMGRARGLGFGAMIGRGRGISQSLVPWLLLAGLCGNVFVSGAMDLLPFSQALQDSYQQASSALDSSWMLMNVLSVAVLAPITEEVVFRGLALSRLRQAMPAWLAVLAQGLVFGLIHGQLLWMLYAAVFGVVLGWVRVKTGSLGAAILLHVGFNVSSFFAGLFYILAPQNLWGELFVCLLGGVGLVACLFQVARQSRGSSLPLLPGEGEEQA
;
A
#
# COMPACT_ATOMS: atom_id res chain seq x y z
N MET A 1 12.29 11.49 26.50
CA MET A 1 10.80 11.46 26.52
C MET A 1 10.21 11.69 25.13
N GLU A 2 10.74 12.60 24.35
CA GLU A 2 10.26 12.98 23.02
C GLU A 2 10.32 11.85 21.99
N LYS A 3 11.45 11.14 21.89
CA LYS A 3 11.62 9.97 20.99
C LYS A 3 10.59 8.86 21.28
N LEU A 4 10.31 8.58 22.56
CA LEU A 4 9.32 7.58 22.96
C LEU A 4 7.89 8.02 22.57
N ARG A 5 7.58 9.31 22.72
CA ARG A 5 6.32 9.88 22.27
C ARG A 5 6.14 9.74 20.75
N SER A 6 7.19 10.06 19.97
CA SER A 6 7.16 9.91 18.52
C SER A 6 6.98 8.45 18.07
N LEU A 7 7.63 7.50 18.73
CA LEU A 7 7.42 6.06 18.49
C LEU A 7 5.99 5.63 18.79
N ARG A 8 5.46 6.02 19.95
CA ARG A 8 4.07 5.75 20.32
C ARG A 8 3.09 6.31 19.32
N ASP A 9 3.30 7.55 18.88
CA ASP A 9 2.43 8.19 17.90
C ASP A 9 2.48 7.49 16.55
N ALA A 10 3.67 7.05 16.08
CA ALA A 10 3.81 6.27 14.85
C ALA A 10 3.05 4.94 14.92
N VAL A 11 3.23 4.20 16.01
CA VAL A 11 2.50 2.94 16.25
C VAL A 11 0.99 3.21 16.34
N GLY A 12 0.57 4.27 17.02
CA GLY A 12 -0.84 4.65 17.16
C GLY A 12 -1.53 4.90 15.83
N TYR A 13 -0.86 5.53 14.85
CA TYR A 13 -1.42 5.74 13.51
C TYR A 13 -1.58 4.44 12.73
N ILE A 14 -0.60 3.54 12.81
CA ILE A 14 -0.69 2.23 12.17
C ILE A 14 -1.81 1.39 12.80
N LEU A 15 -1.89 1.37 14.13
CA LEU A 15 -2.96 0.66 14.84
C LEU A 15 -4.34 1.23 14.53
N LEU A 16 -4.48 2.55 14.37
CA LEU A 16 -5.74 3.17 13.93
C LEU A 16 -6.15 2.63 12.56
N PHE A 17 -5.23 2.61 11.59
CA PHE A 17 -5.49 2.10 10.26
C PHE A 17 -5.95 0.63 10.30
N VAL A 18 -5.18 -0.22 10.96
CA VAL A 18 -5.50 -1.66 11.09
C VAL A 18 -6.83 -1.86 11.82
N ALA A 19 -7.09 -1.10 12.89
CA ALA A 19 -8.33 -1.19 13.66
C ALA A 19 -9.56 -0.81 12.82
N VAL A 20 -9.47 0.26 12.02
CA VAL A 20 -10.57 0.68 11.13
C VAL A 20 -10.85 -0.41 10.10
N GLN A 21 -9.82 -0.96 9.43
CA GLN A 21 -9.97 -2.05 8.47
C GLN A 21 -10.66 -3.26 9.10
N TYR A 22 -10.14 -3.69 10.25
CA TYR A 22 -10.67 -4.86 10.94
C TYR A 22 -12.10 -4.66 11.44
N LEU A 23 -12.41 -3.50 12.04
CA LEU A 23 -13.76 -3.18 12.53
C LEU A 23 -14.78 -3.09 11.39
N CYS A 24 -14.43 -2.48 10.26
CA CYS A 24 -15.30 -2.45 9.09
C CYS A 24 -15.59 -3.86 8.56
N SER A 25 -14.55 -4.70 8.45
CA SER A 25 -14.72 -6.10 8.05
C SER A 25 -15.59 -6.89 9.03
N LEU A 26 -15.34 -6.74 10.35
CA LEU A 26 -16.10 -7.42 11.40
C LEU A 26 -17.59 -7.02 11.38
N VAL A 27 -17.88 -5.72 11.28
CA VAL A 27 -19.26 -5.21 11.21
C VAL A 27 -19.97 -5.71 9.97
N ALA A 28 -19.28 -5.70 8.81
CA ALA A 28 -19.84 -6.21 7.56
C ALA A 28 -20.13 -7.71 7.65
N SER A 29 -19.16 -8.51 8.12
CA SER A 29 -19.32 -9.97 8.27
C SER A 29 -20.47 -10.33 9.22
N TYR A 30 -20.57 -9.61 10.36
CA TYR A 30 -21.68 -9.79 11.29
C TYR A 30 -23.03 -9.39 10.67
N GLY A 31 -23.07 -8.30 9.92
CA GLY A 31 -24.27 -7.85 9.22
C GLY A 31 -24.74 -8.88 8.19
N VAL A 32 -23.81 -9.44 7.41
CA VAL A 32 -24.06 -10.51 6.44
C VAL A 32 -24.60 -11.76 7.12
N LEU A 33 -24.00 -12.19 8.23
CA LEU A 33 -24.44 -13.34 9.03
C LEU A 33 -25.88 -13.15 9.53
N VAL A 34 -26.17 -12.00 10.16
CA VAL A 34 -27.50 -11.70 10.71
C VAL A 34 -28.54 -11.62 9.60
N TYR A 35 -28.21 -10.98 8.47
CA TYR A 35 -29.09 -10.88 7.32
C TYR A 35 -29.43 -12.28 6.78
N PHE A 36 -28.42 -13.12 6.54
CA PHE A 36 -28.60 -14.46 5.98
C PHE A 36 -29.52 -15.33 6.81
N TYR A 37 -29.27 -15.48 8.12
CA TYR A 37 -30.09 -16.31 9.01
C TYR A 37 -31.47 -15.71 9.37
N ARG A 38 -31.68 -14.41 9.11
CA ARG A 38 -33.01 -13.83 9.14
C ARG A 38 -33.84 -14.19 7.91
N MET A 39 -33.20 -14.29 6.76
CA MET A 39 -33.87 -14.65 5.50
C MET A 39 -34.15 -16.16 5.41
N ASP A 40 -33.22 -16.99 5.90
CA ASP A 40 -33.34 -18.42 5.93
C ASP A 40 -32.87 -19.00 7.28
N PRO A 41 -33.75 -19.07 8.29
CA PRO A 41 -33.40 -19.61 9.62
C PRO A 41 -32.99 -21.07 9.64
N GLY A 42 -33.36 -21.86 8.60
CA GLY A 42 -33.07 -23.28 8.47
C GLY A 42 -31.79 -23.58 7.66
N ALA A 43 -31.15 -22.58 7.13
CA ALA A 43 -29.98 -22.73 6.27
C ALA A 43 -28.79 -23.39 7.00
N SER A 44 -28.05 -24.19 6.26
CA SER A 44 -26.82 -24.80 6.72
C SER A 44 -25.63 -23.80 6.77
N ALA A 45 -24.58 -24.21 7.48
CA ALA A 45 -23.34 -23.44 7.49
C ALA A 45 -22.67 -23.36 6.09
N GLU A 46 -22.85 -24.39 5.26
CA GLU A 46 -22.30 -24.41 3.89
C GLU A 46 -23.00 -23.38 2.99
N GLU A 47 -24.33 -23.28 3.09
CA GLU A 47 -25.12 -22.27 2.38
C GLU A 47 -24.75 -20.85 2.82
N TYR A 48 -24.52 -20.65 4.13
CA TYR A 48 -23.99 -19.36 4.62
C TYR A 48 -22.63 -19.02 4.01
N VAL A 49 -21.69 -19.97 3.97
CA VAL A 49 -20.35 -19.73 3.40
C VAL A 49 -20.45 -19.35 1.93
N ALA A 50 -21.27 -20.05 1.15
CA ALA A 50 -21.50 -19.72 -0.26
C ALA A 50 -22.10 -18.32 -0.44
N PHE A 51 -23.08 -17.96 0.40
CA PHE A 51 -23.67 -16.62 0.40
C PHE A 51 -22.66 -15.54 0.77
N ALA A 52 -21.85 -15.75 1.82
CA ALA A 52 -20.82 -14.81 2.27
C ALA A 52 -19.76 -14.61 1.20
N GLN A 53 -19.31 -15.65 0.52
CA GLN A 53 -18.38 -15.56 -0.61
C GLN A 53 -18.96 -14.77 -1.79
N ALA A 54 -20.22 -15.02 -2.14
CA ALA A 54 -20.92 -14.27 -3.19
C ALA A 54 -21.08 -12.78 -2.83
N PHE A 55 -21.36 -12.49 -1.55
CA PHE A 55 -21.43 -11.13 -1.04
C PHE A 55 -20.08 -10.44 -1.12
N ASP A 56 -19.00 -11.09 -0.66
CA ASP A 56 -17.65 -10.54 -0.65
C ASP A 56 -17.14 -10.29 -2.07
N SER A 57 -17.33 -11.24 -2.98
CA SER A 57 -17.03 -11.08 -4.41
C SER A 57 -17.77 -9.88 -5.05
N ARG A 58 -18.94 -9.51 -4.56
CA ARG A 58 -19.72 -8.41 -5.10
C ARG A 58 -19.41 -7.07 -4.43
N TYR A 59 -19.18 -7.06 -3.12
CA TYR A 59 -19.14 -5.83 -2.31
C TYR A 59 -17.81 -5.63 -1.56
N GLY A 60 -16.89 -6.60 -1.56
CA GLY A 60 -15.64 -6.56 -0.80
C GLY A 60 -14.81 -5.32 -1.10
N THR A 61 -14.63 -4.94 -2.37
CA THR A 61 -13.90 -3.72 -2.74
C THR A 61 -14.63 -2.43 -2.38
N ALA A 62 -15.97 -2.44 -2.31
CA ALA A 62 -16.74 -1.29 -1.80
C ALA A 62 -16.56 -1.14 -0.27
N LEU A 63 -16.51 -2.25 0.46
CA LEU A 63 -16.21 -2.26 1.90
C LEU A 63 -14.78 -1.80 2.18
N LEU A 64 -13.82 -2.23 1.36
CA LEU A 64 -12.45 -1.72 1.40
C LEU A 64 -12.45 -0.20 1.22
N SER A 65 -13.09 0.32 0.18
CA SER A 65 -13.20 1.77 -0.05
C SER A 65 -13.82 2.51 1.13
N LEU A 66 -14.84 1.93 1.75
CA LEU A 66 -15.48 2.54 2.93
C LEU A 66 -14.50 2.65 4.09
N SER A 67 -13.72 1.60 4.38
CA SER A 67 -12.73 1.62 5.44
C SER A 67 -11.61 2.63 5.17
N GLU A 68 -11.19 2.80 3.90
CA GLU A 68 -10.22 3.80 3.49
C GLU A 68 -10.74 5.23 3.71
N VAL A 69 -11.99 5.50 3.31
CA VAL A 69 -12.64 6.81 3.53
C VAL A 69 -12.77 7.11 5.03
N ILE A 70 -13.16 6.12 5.85
CA ILE A 70 -13.25 6.27 7.31
C ILE A 70 -11.87 6.59 7.89
N THR A 71 -10.83 5.90 7.44
CA THR A 71 -9.44 6.17 7.87
C THR A 71 -9.03 7.61 7.55
N LEU A 72 -9.24 8.05 6.30
CA LEU A 72 -8.91 9.44 5.90
C LEU A 72 -9.72 10.47 6.67
N ALA A 73 -11.01 10.19 6.93
CA ALA A 73 -11.87 11.06 7.76
C ALA A 73 -11.37 11.13 9.21
N ALA A 74 -10.94 10.00 9.79
CA ALA A 74 -10.35 9.97 11.13
C ALA A 74 -9.05 10.79 11.20
N VAL A 75 -8.17 10.65 10.21
CA VAL A 75 -6.93 11.45 10.09
C VAL A 75 -7.26 12.93 9.96
N TRP A 76 -8.26 13.29 9.14
CA TRP A 76 -8.71 14.67 9.00
C TRP A 76 -9.25 15.22 10.33
N ALA A 77 -10.11 14.48 11.03
CA ALA A 77 -10.67 14.88 12.32
C ALA A 77 -9.59 15.05 13.40
N MET A 78 -8.60 14.15 13.44
CA MET A 78 -7.43 14.29 14.32
C MET A 78 -6.62 15.56 14.02
N GLY A 79 -6.43 15.89 12.74
CA GLY A 79 -5.79 17.16 12.33
C GLY A 79 -6.56 18.35 12.84
N ARG A 80 -7.88 18.38 12.63
CA ARG A 80 -8.77 19.45 13.12
C ARG A 80 -8.72 19.61 14.64
N ALA A 81 -8.75 18.51 15.38
CA ALA A 81 -8.66 18.52 16.85
C ALA A 81 -7.31 19.07 17.35
N ARG A 82 -6.26 19.02 16.54
CA ARG A 82 -4.93 19.58 16.83
C ARG A 82 -4.71 20.98 16.27
N GLY A 83 -5.73 21.60 15.67
CA GLY A 83 -5.62 22.90 15.00
C GLY A 83 -4.80 22.88 13.71
N LEU A 84 -4.58 21.69 13.11
CA LEU A 84 -3.80 21.51 11.90
C LEU A 84 -4.70 21.37 10.67
N GLY A 85 -4.28 21.95 9.55
CA GLY A 85 -4.85 21.60 8.24
C GLY A 85 -4.44 20.18 7.83
N PHE A 86 -5.27 19.52 6.98
CA PHE A 86 -5.03 18.14 6.55
C PHE A 86 -3.61 17.93 5.98
N GLY A 87 -3.14 18.81 5.08
CA GLY A 87 -1.81 18.73 4.50
C GLY A 87 -0.67 18.80 5.51
N ALA A 88 -0.84 19.63 6.57
CA ALA A 88 0.12 19.70 7.67
C ALA A 88 0.06 18.44 8.55
N MET A 89 -1.15 17.94 8.83
CA MET A 89 -1.33 16.71 9.61
C MET A 89 -0.63 15.50 8.97
N ILE A 90 -0.79 15.32 7.66
CA ILE A 90 -0.20 14.19 6.91
C ILE A 90 1.24 14.46 6.46
N GLY A 91 1.83 15.60 6.84
CA GLY A 91 3.18 15.95 6.42
C GLY A 91 3.34 15.95 4.90
N ARG A 92 2.38 16.56 4.14
CA ARG A 92 2.32 16.50 2.67
C ARG A 92 3.67 16.75 1.99
N GLY A 93 4.50 17.62 2.59
CA GLY A 93 5.79 18.00 2.05
C GLY A 93 5.69 18.86 0.78
N ARG A 94 6.68 18.72 -0.11
CA ARG A 94 6.76 19.47 -1.36
C ARG A 94 5.79 18.94 -2.40
N GLY A 95 5.37 19.79 -3.33
CA GLY A 95 4.67 19.37 -4.54
C GLY A 95 5.55 18.49 -5.43
N ILE A 96 4.93 17.72 -6.30
CA ILE A 96 5.64 16.85 -7.25
C ILE A 96 6.10 17.72 -8.44
N SER A 97 7.38 17.61 -8.82
CA SER A 97 7.82 18.16 -10.11
C SER A 97 7.17 17.37 -11.25
N GLN A 98 6.59 18.06 -12.23
CA GLN A 98 5.97 17.41 -13.40
C GLN A 98 6.92 16.46 -14.14
N SER A 99 8.22 16.77 -14.14
CA SER A 99 9.25 15.92 -14.76
C SER A 99 9.45 14.58 -14.05
N LEU A 100 9.04 14.45 -12.78
CA LEU A 100 9.10 13.20 -12.01
C LEU A 100 7.92 12.27 -12.27
N VAL A 101 6.76 12.81 -12.67
CA VAL A 101 5.53 12.04 -12.83
C VAL A 101 5.71 10.80 -13.71
N PRO A 102 6.24 10.90 -14.95
CA PRO A 102 6.40 9.73 -15.80
C PRO A 102 7.36 8.68 -15.20
N TRP A 103 8.44 9.10 -14.55
CA TRP A 103 9.39 8.19 -13.93
C TRP A 103 8.81 7.45 -12.72
N LEU A 104 7.95 8.10 -11.94
CA LEU A 104 7.29 7.49 -10.80
C LEU A 104 6.25 6.44 -11.24
N LEU A 105 5.41 6.78 -12.22
CA LEU A 105 4.43 5.84 -12.77
C LEU A 105 5.13 4.65 -13.45
N LEU A 106 6.18 4.90 -14.23
CA LEU A 106 6.96 3.85 -14.88
C LEU A 106 7.72 2.99 -13.85
N ALA A 107 8.24 3.59 -12.76
CA ALA A 107 8.83 2.83 -11.67
C ALA A 107 7.81 1.89 -11.00
N GLY A 108 6.57 2.33 -10.82
CA GLY A 108 5.48 1.49 -10.33
C GLY A 108 5.20 0.32 -11.27
N LEU A 109 5.03 0.59 -12.56
CA LEU A 109 4.85 -0.44 -13.59
C LEU A 109 6.01 -1.45 -13.59
N CYS A 110 7.25 -0.96 -13.69
CA CYS A 110 8.45 -1.83 -13.70
C CYS A 110 8.58 -2.64 -12.40
N GLY A 111 8.22 -2.04 -11.27
CA GLY A 111 8.20 -2.73 -9.97
C GLY A 111 7.19 -3.87 -9.93
N ASN A 112 5.99 -3.68 -10.46
CA ASN A 112 4.99 -4.73 -10.57
C ASN A 112 5.43 -5.85 -11.50
N VAL A 113 5.96 -5.52 -12.69
CA VAL A 113 6.50 -6.49 -13.65
C VAL A 113 7.65 -7.29 -13.03
N PHE A 114 8.54 -6.62 -12.28
CA PHE A 114 9.62 -7.30 -11.56
C PHE A 114 9.10 -8.28 -10.50
N VAL A 115 8.14 -7.84 -9.67
CA VAL A 115 7.55 -8.69 -8.63
C VAL A 115 6.86 -9.90 -9.26
N SER A 116 6.04 -9.70 -10.29
CA SER A 116 5.36 -10.78 -11.00
C SER A 116 6.36 -11.79 -11.55
N GLY A 117 7.37 -11.35 -12.33
CA GLY A 117 8.39 -12.25 -12.87
C GLY A 117 9.23 -12.94 -11.79
N ALA A 118 9.51 -12.27 -10.66
CA ALA A 118 10.22 -12.89 -9.54
C ALA A 118 9.37 -13.95 -8.84
N MET A 119 8.05 -13.73 -8.73
CA MET A 119 7.12 -14.71 -8.16
C MET A 119 7.05 -15.99 -8.99
N ASP A 120 7.07 -15.91 -10.31
CA ASP A 120 7.05 -17.07 -11.20
C ASP A 120 8.35 -17.86 -11.16
N LEU A 121 9.49 -17.18 -10.99
CA LEU A 121 10.82 -17.80 -10.93
C LEU A 121 11.12 -18.51 -9.60
N LEU A 122 10.45 -18.12 -8.51
CA LEU A 122 10.74 -18.65 -7.19
C LEU A 122 9.97 -19.96 -6.94
N PRO A 123 10.62 -21.01 -6.40
CA PRO A 123 10.01 -22.33 -6.20
C PRO A 123 9.12 -22.35 -4.97
N PHE A 124 8.06 -21.58 -4.98
CA PHE A 124 7.08 -21.59 -3.89
C PHE A 124 6.25 -22.87 -3.90
N SER A 125 5.89 -23.36 -2.72
CA SER A 125 4.99 -24.51 -2.60
C SER A 125 3.60 -24.21 -3.19
N GLN A 126 2.94 -25.24 -3.74
CA GLN A 126 1.59 -25.12 -4.30
C GLN A 126 0.62 -24.49 -3.27
N ALA A 127 0.68 -24.95 -2.02
CA ALA A 127 -0.18 -24.41 -0.96
C ALA A 127 0.00 -22.89 -0.74
N LEU A 128 1.23 -22.37 -0.91
CA LEU A 128 1.49 -20.94 -0.79
C LEU A 128 0.97 -20.16 -2.00
N GLN A 129 1.10 -20.74 -3.20
CA GLN A 129 0.53 -20.15 -4.42
C GLN A 129 -0.99 -20.14 -4.37
N ASP A 130 -1.64 -21.23 -3.93
CA ASP A 130 -3.09 -21.31 -3.77
C ASP A 130 -3.60 -20.28 -2.76
N SER A 131 -2.90 -20.11 -1.62
CA SER A 131 -3.21 -19.08 -0.64
C SER A 131 -3.10 -17.66 -1.22
N TYR A 132 -2.09 -17.41 -2.04
CA TYR A 132 -1.92 -16.14 -2.73
C TYR A 132 -3.05 -15.89 -3.74
N GLN A 133 -3.40 -16.89 -4.56
CA GLN A 133 -4.49 -16.82 -5.54
C GLN A 133 -5.83 -16.54 -4.86
N GLN A 134 -6.12 -17.26 -3.77
CA GLN A 134 -7.34 -17.07 -2.99
C GLN A 134 -7.42 -15.64 -2.42
N ALA A 135 -6.34 -15.13 -1.84
CA ALA A 135 -6.29 -13.77 -1.32
C ALA A 135 -6.44 -12.72 -2.42
N SER A 136 -5.82 -12.94 -3.59
CA SER A 136 -5.93 -12.04 -4.75
C SER A 136 -7.33 -12.01 -5.33
N SER A 137 -8.00 -13.17 -5.46
CA SER A 137 -9.37 -13.25 -5.98
C SER A 137 -10.39 -12.56 -5.09
N ALA A 138 -10.14 -12.45 -3.78
CA ALA A 138 -10.99 -11.70 -2.85
C ALA A 138 -10.99 -10.18 -3.14
N LEU A 139 -9.97 -9.67 -3.84
CA LEU A 139 -9.92 -8.27 -4.29
C LEU A 139 -10.52 -8.07 -5.69
N ASP A 140 -10.91 -9.14 -6.37
CA ASP A 140 -11.57 -9.09 -7.68
C ASP A 140 -13.09 -9.06 -7.51
N SER A 141 -13.68 -7.87 -7.48
CA SER A 141 -15.12 -7.74 -7.58
C SER A 141 -15.58 -7.82 -9.04
N SER A 142 -16.85 -8.15 -9.24
CA SER A 142 -17.50 -8.15 -10.56
C SER A 142 -17.51 -6.76 -11.24
N TRP A 143 -17.09 -5.71 -10.56
CA TRP A 143 -17.09 -4.32 -11.02
C TRP A 143 -15.67 -3.81 -11.19
N MET A 144 -15.10 -3.99 -12.37
CA MET A 144 -13.71 -3.60 -12.68
C MET A 144 -13.40 -2.14 -12.31
N LEU A 145 -14.32 -1.19 -12.55
CA LEU A 145 -14.11 0.21 -12.18
C LEU A 145 -13.96 0.37 -10.66
N MET A 146 -14.77 -0.36 -9.87
CA MET A 146 -14.67 -0.31 -8.41
C MET A 146 -13.34 -0.90 -7.94
N ASN A 147 -12.87 -2.02 -8.54
CA ASN A 147 -11.56 -2.59 -8.23
C ASN A 147 -10.44 -1.59 -8.49
N VAL A 148 -10.42 -0.94 -9.65
CA VAL A 148 -9.39 0.05 -9.98
C VAL A 148 -9.44 1.23 -9.00
N LEU A 149 -10.61 1.78 -8.72
CA LEU A 149 -10.76 2.92 -7.81
C LEU A 149 -10.38 2.55 -6.37
N SER A 150 -10.78 1.37 -5.89
CA SER A 150 -10.51 0.92 -4.52
C SER A 150 -9.06 0.50 -4.36
N VAL A 151 -8.63 -0.52 -5.11
CA VAL A 151 -7.35 -1.20 -4.90
C VAL A 151 -6.19 -0.43 -5.51
N ALA A 152 -6.39 0.20 -6.69
CA ALA A 152 -5.28 0.87 -7.37
C ALA A 152 -5.16 2.37 -7.06
N VAL A 153 -6.18 3.01 -6.49
CA VAL A 153 -6.12 4.44 -6.22
C VAL A 153 -6.36 4.76 -4.76
N LEU A 154 -7.51 4.37 -4.19
CA LEU A 154 -7.90 4.83 -2.85
C LEU A 154 -7.06 4.16 -1.75
N ALA A 155 -6.86 2.84 -1.82
CA ALA A 155 -6.01 2.13 -0.87
C ALA A 155 -4.57 2.67 -0.88
N PRO A 156 -3.84 2.80 -2.02
CA PRO A 156 -2.53 3.45 -2.07
C PRO A 156 -2.51 4.86 -1.46
N ILE A 157 -3.51 5.70 -1.72
CA ILE A 157 -3.57 7.04 -1.14
C ILE A 157 -3.63 6.96 0.38
N THR A 158 -4.52 6.14 0.93
CA THR A 158 -4.71 6.01 2.38
C THR A 158 -3.49 5.40 3.05
N GLU A 159 -2.94 4.35 2.47
CA GLU A 159 -1.73 3.69 2.97
C GLU A 159 -0.53 4.65 2.98
N GLU A 160 -0.31 5.42 1.91
CA GLU A 160 0.77 6.40 1.88
C GLU A 160 0.54 7.53 2.89
N VAL A 161 -0.70 7.98 3.09
CA VAL A 161 -1.03 8.96 4.13
C VAL A 161 -0.66 8.41 5.51
N VAL A 162 -1.02 7.17 5.83
CA VAL A 162 -0.74 6.57 7.14
C VAL A 162 0.75 6.25 7.31
N PHE A 163 1.34 5.53 6.35
CA PHE A 163 2.70 5.02 6.50
C PHE A 163 3.78 6.06 6.20
N ARG A 164 3.64 6.85 5.10
CA ARG A 164 4.67 7.82 4.67
C ARG A 164 4.35 9.23 5.14
N GLY A 165 3.07 9.55 5.30
CA GLY A 165 2.64 10.81 5.85
C GLY A 165 2.81 10.88 7.38
N LEU A 166 2.15 9.99 8.09
CA LEU A 166 2.07 10.03 9.55
C LEU A 166 3.19 9.22 10.21
N ALA A 167 3.26 7.90 10.00
CA ALA A 167 4.16 7.02 10.74
C ALA A 167 5.64 7.32 10.46
N LEU A 168 6.06 7.38 9.19
CA LEU A 168 7.45 7.66 8.81
C LEU A 168 7.91 9.03 9.35
N SER A 169 7.04 10.04 9.30
CA SER A 169 7.35 11.37 9.82
C SER A 169 7.66 11.35 11.32
N ARG A 170 6.97 10.52 12.10
CA ARG A 170 7.21 10.33 13.53
C ARG A 170 8.42 9.45 13.81
N LEU A 171 8.59 8.36 13.05
CA LEU A 171 9.76 7.48 13.20
C LEU A 171 11.06 8.24 12.98
N ARG A 172 11.10 9.17 12.01
CA ARG A 172 12.29 9.99 11.74
C ARG A 172 12.67 10.95 12.87
N GLN A 173 11.76 11.28 13.77
CA GLN A 173 12.07 12.04 15.00
C GLN A 173 12.71 11.16 16.07
N ALA A 174 12.53 9.85 16.02
CA ALA A 174 12.99 8.91 17.02
C ALA A 174 14.30 8.20 16.59
N MET A 175 14.52 8.04 15.27
CA MET A 175 15.63 7.26 14.73
C MET A 175 16.13 7.80 13.40
N PRO A 176 17.34 7.42 12.94
CA PRO A 176 17.86 7.81 11.63
C PRO A 176 16.92 7.45 10.48
N ALA A 177 16.88 8.29 9.45
CA ALA A 177 15.93 8.18 8.32
C ALA A 177 15.96 6.79 7.65
N TRP A 178 17.15 6.20 7.45
CA TRP A 178 17.26 4.87 6.84
C TRP A 178 16.60 3.77 7.68
N LEU A 179 16.76 3.85 9.03
CA LEU A 179 16.14 2.89 9.93
C LEU A 179 14.62 3.09 10.01
N ALA A 180 14.15 4.35 10.00
CA ALA A 180 12.73 4.67 9.94
C ALA A 180 12.07 4.15 8.64
N VAL A 181 12.76 4.29 7.49
CA VAL A 181 12.32 3.74 6.19
C VAL A 181 12.26 2.23 6.23
N LEU A 182 13.26 1.56 6.80
CA LEU A 182 13.27 0.11 6.92
C LEU A 182 12.16 -0.38 7.85
N ALA A 183 12.05 0.20 9.05
CA ALA A 183 11.06 -0.20 10.05
C ALA A 183 9.61 -0.06 9.52
N GLN A 184 9.27 1.11 8.92
CA GLN A 184 7.94 1.30 8.38
C GLN A 184 7.66 0.38 7.18
N GLY A 185 8.67 0.06 6.33
CA GLY A 185 8.54 -0.86 5.21
C GLY A 185 8.25 -2.29 5.67
N LEU A 186 8.96 -2.76 6.71
CA LEU A 186 8.69 -4.07 7.31
C LEU A 186 7.28 -4.17 7.89
N VAL A 187 6.85 -3.15 8.65
CA VAL A 187 5.48 -3.13 9.21
C VAL A 187 4.44 -3.04 8.10
N PHE A 188 4.70 -2.27 7.04
CA PHE A 188 3.84 -2.21 5.87
C PHE A 188 3.65 -3.57 5.21
N GLY A 189 4.71 -4.36 5.07
CA GLY A 189 4.59 -5.75 4.63
C GLY A 189 3.74 -6.58 5.58
N LEU A 190 4.03 -6.55 6.88
CA LEU A 190 3.37 -7.39 7.89
C LEU A 190 1.84 -7.23 7.91
N ILE A 191 1.30 -6.04 7.68
CA ILE A 191 -0.14 -5.81 7.72
C ILE A 191 -0.90 -6.44 6.54
N HIS A 192 -0.22 -6.89 5.49
CA HIS A 192 -0.87 -7.52 4.34
C HIS A 192 -1.35 -8.96 4.61
N GLY A 193 -0.89 -9.60 5.69
CA GLY A 193 -1.42 -10.86 6.21
C GLY A 193 -1.13 -12.13 5.39
N GLN A 194 -1.04 -12.06 4.07
CA GLN A 194 -0.67 -13.17 3.18
C GLN A 194 0.85 -13.16 2.95
N LEU A 195 1.53 -14.31 3.13
CA LEU A 195 3.00 -14.36 3.21
C LEU A 195 3.71 -13.78 1.97
N LEU A 196 3.24 -14.08 0.75
CA LEU A 196 3.87 -13.53 -0.46
C LEU A 196 3.64 -12.02 -0.56
N TRP A 197 2.44 -11.56 -0.21
CA TRP A 197 2.17 -10.11 -0.10
C TRP A 197 3.07 -9.45 0.94
N MET A 198 3.21 -10.06 2.11
CA MET A 198 4.08 -9.54 3.17
C MET A 198 5.52 -9.35 2.68
N LEU A 199 6.06 -10.32 1.94
CA LEU A 199 7.44 -10.28 1.46
C LEU A 199 7.68 -9.15 0.45
N TYR A 200 6.91 -9.11 -0.63
CA TYR A 200 7.14 -8.07 -1.63
C TYR A 200 6.67 -6.69 -1.16
N ALA A 201 5.57 -6.61 -0.37
CA ALA A 201 5.11 -5.33 0.17
C ALA A 201 6.11 -4.74 1.17
N ALA A 202 6.83 -5.54 1.94
CA ALA A 202 7.91 -5.06 2.80
C ALA A 202 9.03 -4.38 1.98
N VAL A 203 9.50 -5.04 0.92
CA VAL A 203 10.54 -4.48 0.02
C VAL A 203 10.01 -3.24 -0.69
N PHE A 204 8.82 -3.31 -1.25
CA PHE A 204 8.17 -2.18 -1.92
C PHE A 204 7.91 -1.02 -0.95
N GLY A 205 7.55 -1.33 0.29
CA GLY A 205 7.40 -0.38 1.38
C GLY A 205 8.66 0.41 1.69
N VAL A 206 9.81 -0.24 1.63
CA VAL A 206 11.13 0.42 1.76
C VAL A 206 11.38 1.35 0.56
N VAL A 207 11.08 0.92 -0.67
CA VAL A 207 11.21 1.75 -1.88
C VAL A 207 10.34 3.00 -1.78
N LEU A 208 9.07 2.87 -1.40
CA LEU A 208 8.14 3.98 -1.21
C LEU A 208 8.61 4.95 -0.14
N GLY A 209 9.09 4.42 1.01
CA GLY A 209 9.68 5.24 2.07
C GLY A 209 10.93 5.98 1.63
N TRP A 210 11.80 5.33 0.85
CA TRP A 210 12.97 5.96 0.26
C TRP A 210 12.57 7.08 -0.73
N VAL A 211 11.61 6.84 -1.63
CA VAL A 211 11.09 7.87 -2.56
C VAL A 211 10.54 9.04 -1.77
N ARG A 212 9.76 8.79 -0.71
CA ARG A 212 9.22 9.83 0.17
C ARG A 212 10.32 10.72 0.77
N VAL A 213 11.37 10.12 1.31
CA VAL A 213 12.49 10.85 1.92
C VAL A 213 13.30 11.58 0.86
N LYS A 214 13.57 10.94 -0.28
CA LYS A 214 14.42 11.47 -1.35
C LYS A 214 13.79 12.64 -2.08
N THR A 215 12.48 12.58 -2.35
CA THR A 215 11.75 13.64 -3.08
C THR A 215 11.20 14.73 -2.16
N GLY A 216 11.06 14.44 -0.87
CA GLY A 216 10.35 15.30 0.07
C GLY A 216 8.85 15.40 -0.19
N SER A 217 8.27 14.56 -1.07
CA SER A 217 6.89 14.62 -1.54
C SER A 217 6.10 13.35 -1.20
N LEU A 218 4.99 13.50 -0.48
CA LEU A 218 4.06 12.38 -0.23
C LEU A 218 3.39 11.93 -1.55
N GLY A 219 3.05 12.88 -2.40
CA GLY A 219 2.47 12.59 -3.71
C GLY A 219 3.37 11.77 -4.62
N ALA A 220 4.71 11.89 -4.47
CA ALA A 220 5.63 11.05 -5.23
C ALA A 220 5.53 9.57 -4.85
N ALA A 221 5.43 9.27 -3.56
CA ALA A 221 5.21 7.90 -3.08
C ALA A 221 3.82 7.39 -3.52
N ILE A 222 2.77 8.22 -3.42
CA ILE A 222 1.42 7.89 -3.91
C ILE A 222 1.44 7.56 -5.41
N LEU A 223 2.06 8.37 -6.26
CA LEU A 223 2.10 8.12 -7.71
C LEU A 223 2.82 6.82 -8.06
N LEU A 224 3.94 6.54 -7.40
CA LEU A 224 4.65 5.28 -7.62
C LEU A 224 3.79 4.10 -7.19
N HIS A 225 3.13 4.18 -6.05
CA HIS A 225 2.26 3.13 -5.52
C HIS A 225 1.02 2.92 -6.40
N VAL A 226 0.34 3.99 -6.80
CA VAL A 226 -0.76 3.92 -7.78
C VAL A 226 -0.29 3.29 -9.09
N GLY A 227 0.87 3.68 -9.61
CA GLY A 227 1.45 3.08 -10.82
C GLY A 227 1.68 1.58 -10.68
N PHE A 228 2.16 1.12 -9.51
CA PHE A 228 2.34 -0.30 -9.21
C PHE A 228 0.98 -1.05 -9.21
N ASN A 229 -0.01 -0.53 -8.48
CA ASN A 229 -1.30 -1.22 -8.35
C ASN A 229 -2.15 -1.14 -9.64
N VAL A 230 -2.12 -0.01 -10.36
CA VAL A 230 -2.80 0.07 -11.67
C VAL A 230 -2.20 -0.92 -12.66
N SER A 231 -0.87 -1.10 -12.67
CA SER A 231 -0.22 -2.00 -13.61
C SER A 231 -0.55 -3.47 -13.39
N SER A 232 -0.98 -3.88 -12.17
CA SER A 232 -1.40 -5.26 -11.90
C SER A 232 -2.61 -5.69 -12.73
N PHE A 233 -3.51 -4.75 -13.09
CA PHE A 233 -4.64 -5.03 -13.97
C PHE A 233 -4.24 -5.30 -15.44
N PHE A 234 -3.00 -4.98 -15.80
CA PHE A 234 -2.44 -5.17 -17.14
C PHE A 234 -1.25 -6.13 -17.16
N ALA A 235 -0.89 -6.73 -16.02
CA ALA A 235 0.29 -7.60 -15.90
C ALA A 235 0.24 -8.78 -16.87
N GLY A 236 -0.93 -9.38 -17.12
CA GLY A 236 -1.12 -10.46 -18.10
C GLY A 236 -0.68 -10.12 -19.51
N LEU A 237 -0.67 -8.83 -19.90
CA LEU A 237 -0.23 -8.41 -21.23
C LEU A 237 1.26 -8.69 -21.47
N PHE A 238 2.11 -8.56 -20.46
CA PHE A 238 3.54 -8.85 -20.57
C PHE A 238 3.79 -10.33 -20.79
N TYR A 239 2.98 -11.20 -20.20
CA TYR A 239 3.07 -12.67 -20.40
C TYR A 239 2.55 -13.14 -21.76
N ILE A 240 1.63 -12.39 -22.38
CA ILE A 240 1.22 -12.68 -23.77
C ILE A 240 2.37 -12.41 -24.75
N LEU A 241 3.22 -11.42 -24.45
CA LEU A 241 4.32 -11.01 -25.32
C LEU A 241 5.63 -11.77 -25.04
N ALA A 242 5.75 -12.45 -23.91
CA ALA A 242 6.93 -13.22 -23.53
C ALA A 242 6.72 -14.72 -23.83
N PRO A 243 7.79 -15.47 -24.19
CA PRO A 243 7.72 -16.91 -24.30
C PRO A 243 7.29 -17.57 -22.98
N GLN A 244 6.35 -18.53 -23.03
CA GLN A 244 5.85 -19.26 -21.86
C GLN A 244 6.85 -20.35 -21.42
N ASN A 245 8.03 -19.93 -20.98
CA ASN A 245 9.12 -20.79 -20.52
C ASN A 245 10.07 -19.98 -19.60
N LEU A 246 11.02 -20.67 -18.97
CA LEU A 246 12.00 -20.08 -18.06
C LEU A 246 12.71 -18.83 -18.62
N TRP A 247 13.03 -18.81 -19.92
CA TRP A 247 13.71 -17.67 -20.54
C TRP A 247 12.80 -16.45 -20.64
N GLY A 248 11.51 -16.66 -20.91
CA GLY A 248 10.52 -15.58 -20.92
C GLY A 248 10.27 -15.01 -19.53
N GLU A 249 10.17 -15.86 -18.51
CA GLU A 249 10.04 -15.43 -17.10
C GLU A 249 11.26 -14.64 -16.63
N LEU A 250 12.47 -15.13 -16.93
CA LEU A 250 13.72 -14.41 -16.67
C LEU A 250 13.77 -13.06 -17.41
N PHE A 251 13.34 -13.03 -18.67
CA PHE A 251 13.28 -11.79 -19.45
C PHE A 251 12.34 -10.77 -18.82
N VAL A 252 11.11 -11.16 -18.43
CA VAL A 252 10.12 -10.29 -17.78
C VAL A 252 10.67 -9.77 -16.45
N CYS A 253 11.23 -10.65 -15.63
CA CYS A 253 11.83 -10.28 -14.35
C CYS A 253 12.99 -9.29 -14.52
N LEU A 254 13.92 -9.55 -15.43
CA LEU A 254 15.05 -8.66 -15.67
C LEU A 254 14.61 -7.31 -16.27
N LEU A 255 13.66 -7.31 -17.20
CA LEU A 255 13.12 -6.10 -17.81
C LEU A 255 12.50 -5.21 -16.73
N GLY A 256 11.66 -5.78 -15.86
CA GLY A 256 11.05 -5.08 -14.73
C GLY A 256 12.11 -4.55 -13.77
N GLY A 257 13.07 -5.38 -13.35
CA GLY A 257 14.11 -5.01 -12.40
C GLY A 257 15.04 -3.89 -12.91
N VAL A 258 15.54 -4.03 -14.14
CA VAL A 258 16.39 -3.00 -14.77
C VAL A 258 15.60 -1.70 -14.98
N GLY A 259 14.37 -1.79 -15.46
CA GLY A 259 13.49 -0.63 -15.62
C GLY A 259 13.22 0.09 -14.29
N LEU A 260 12.92 -0.65 -13.23
CA LEU A 260 12.71 -0.10 -11.89
C LEU A 260 13.96 0.66 -11.41
N VAL A 261 15.14 0.04 -11.48
CA VAL A 261 16.41 0.67 -11.07
C VAL A 261 16.69 1.93 -11.89
N ALA A 262 16.49 1.88 -13.20
CA ALA A 262 16.69 3.03 -14.09
C ALA A 262 15.74 4.20 -13.73
N CYS A 263 14.46 3.91 -13.49
CA CYS A 263 13.48 4.91 -13.08
C CYS A 263 13.80 5.51 -11.71
N LEU A 264 14.15 4.68 -10.71
CA LEU A 264 14.54 5.16 -9.39
C LEU A 264 15.84 5.98 -9.44
N PHE A 265 16.77 5.65 -10.32
CA PHE A 265 17.96 6.46 -10.56
C PHE A 265 17.59 7.85 -11.11
N GLN A 266 16.66 7.93 -12.06
CA GLN A 266 16.17 9.22 -12.59
C GLN A 266 15.44 10.03 -11.51
N VAL A 267 14.62 9.38 -10.69
CA VAL A 267 13.98 10.02 -9.53
C VAL A 267 15.05 10.58 -8.59
N ALA A 268 16.07 9.80 -8.25
CA ALA A 268 17.18 10.23 -7.40
C ALA A 268 17.96 11.42 -7.98
N ARG A 269 18.24 11.39 -9.30
CA ARG A 269 18.97 12.44 -10.01
C ARG A 269 18.21 13.75 -10.04
N GLN A 270 16.91 13.71 -10.35
CA GLN A 270 16.07 14.91 -10.45
C GLN A 270 15.67 15.47 -9.08
N SER A 271 15.78 14.66 -8.01
CA SER A 271 15.47 15.08 -6.63
C SER A 271 16.70 15.51 -5.84
N ARG A 272 17.83 15.81 -6.48
CA ARG A 272 19.02 16.32 -5.79
C ARG A 272 18.68 17.66 -5.12
N GLY A 273 18.94 17.76 -3.81
CA GLY A 273 18.62 18.95 -3.00
C GLY A 273 17.14 19.04 -2.54
N SER A 274 16.33 18.00 -2.79
CA SER A 274 14.90 17.98 -2.47
C SER A 274 14.54 17.10 -1.26
N SER A 275 15.51 16.74 -0.40
CA SER A 275 15.25 15.90 0.76
C SER A 275 14.09 16.39 1.62
N LEU A 276 13.38 15.46 2.26
CA LEU A 276 12.31 15.78 3.19
C LEU A 276 12.85 16.66 4.32
N PRO A 277 12.33 17.87 4.52
CA PRO A 277 12.79 18.72 5.62
C PRO A 277 12.60 18.02 6.95
N LEU A 278 13.46 18.34 7.92
CA LEU A 278 13.25 17.98 9.31
C LEU A 278 11.96 18.67 9.78
N LEU A 279 11.20 18.00 10.64
CA LEU A 279 10.02 18.63 11.23
C LEU A 279 10.47 19.76 12.17
N PRO A 280 9.66 20.83 12.38
CA PRO A 280 10.01 21.90 13.33
C PRO A 280 10.38 21.30 14.68
N GLY A 281 11.56 21.64 15.20
CA GLY A 281 12.15 21.10 16.44
C GLY A 281 13.40 20.25 16.24
N GLU A 282 13.75 19.84 15.00
CA GLU A 282 14.94 19.00 14.72
C GLU A 282 16.24 19.79 14.46
N GLY A 283 16.13 21.12 14.28
CA GLY A 283 17.28 21.98 13.90
C GLY A 283 17.94 22.75 15.03
N GLU A 284 17.35 22.77 16.23
CA GLU A 284 17.86 23.62 17.33
C GLU A 284 18.90 22.94 18.23
N GLU A 285 19.13 21.62 18.10
CA GLU A 285 20.14 20.89 18.90
C GLU A 285 21.50 20.69 18.18
N GLN A 286 21.68 21.21 16.95
CA GLN A 286 22.95 21.04 16.19
C GLN A 286 23.62 22.39 15.81
N ALA A 287 23.28 23.50 16.48
CA ALA A 287 23.96 24.79 16.32
C ALA A 287 24.80 25.14 17.56
#